data_82cdd26dfa7a6db8c7e0517b8f95c298
#
_entry.id   82cdd26dfa7a6db8c7e0517b8f95c298
#
_cell.length_a   1.000
_cell.length_b   1.000
_cell.length_c   1.000
_cell.angle_alpha   90.00
_cell.angle_beta   90.00
_cell.angle_gamma   90.00
#
_symmetry.space_group_name_H-M   'P 1'
#
loop_
_entity.id
_entity.type
_entity.pdbx_description
1 polymer ?
#
loop_
_entity_poly.entity_id
_entity_poly.type
_entity_poly.pdbx_seq_one_letter_code
_entity_poly.pdbx_strand_id
1 'polypeptide(L)'
;MKSIWMLKFTFLSIMLVISCDSGIEKQEDLQKTLSFLLKRLEIDKALSINQFTIKKIDGRWSLVGKTNEKRVYNSLQFYADSLSYFYSIKTLPDSALKDSIFGIVNVSVTPIRQEPKHSSQMVDQAILGNYVKLYEKEEDWFLCQTEYDYVGWINKTAIQKCDKKELYRWREKALHKVISLSGTLYSKPNRSSLPITDVVLNNLIKKTGNSGQWGEFILPDGRKGYLHNKDYRTIKLNGKSNQAIILNITKTAKKLIGTPYLWGGNSTKGSDCSGFTQLIFKSEGVFLP
;
A
#
# COMPACT_ATOMS: atom_id res chain seq x y z
N MET A 1 -53.91 47.07 -4.46
CA MET A 1 -53.72 45.64 -4.75
C MET A 1 -52.28 45.22 -5.16
N LYS A 2 -51.32 46.10 -5.29
CA LYS A 2 -49.93 45.76 -5.66
C LYS A 2 -48.98 45.53 -4.48
N SER A 3 -49.32 45.91 -3.24
CA SER A 3 -48.42 45.79 -2.08
C SER A 3 -48.47 44.44 -1.37
N ILE A 4 -49.58 43.72 -1.44
CA ILE A 4 -49.74 42.43 -0.76
C ILE A 4 -49.01 41.28 -1.48
N TRP A 5 -48.87 41.35 -2.79
CA TRP A 5 -48.13 40.33 -3.57
C TRP A 5 -46.61 40.42 -3.39
N MET A 6 -46.06 41.59 -3.22
CA MET A 6 -44.62 41.76 -2.94
C MET A 6 -44.20 41.20 -1.56
N LEU A 7 -45.08 41.35 -0.54
CA LEU A 7 -44.79 40.81 0.80
C LEU A 7 -44.80 39.27 0.84
N LYS A 8 -45.67 38.63 0.05
CA LYS A 8 -45.71 37.14 -0.01
C LYS A 8 -44.51 36.56 -0.74
N PHE A 9 -43.95 37.24 -1.73
CA PHE A 9 -42.80 36.75 -2.47
C PHE A 9 -41.49 36.90 -1.67
N THR A 10 -41.34 37.97 -0.91
CA THR A 10 -40.20 38.18 0.00
C THR A 10 -40.20 37.19 1.18
N PHE A 11 -41.41 36.84 1.70
CA PHE A 11 -41.51 35.87 2.80
C PHE A 11 -41.18 34.44 2.34
N LEU A 12 -41.54 34.07 1.10
CA LEU A 12 -41.23 32.76 0.53
C LEU A 12 -39.75 32.59 0.21
N SER A 13 -39.09 33.66 -0.27
CA SER A 13 -37.63 33.64 -0.53
C SER A 13 -36.80 33.58 0.77
N ILE A 14 -37.26 34.24 1.84
CA ILE A 14 -36.61 34.22 3.15
C ILE A 14 -36.76 32.82 3.80
N MET A 15 -37.92 32.15 3.66
CA MET A 15 -38.10 30.78 4.16
C MET A 15 -37.22 29.74 3.41
N LEU A 16 -37.00 29.91 2.10
CA LEU A 16 -36.11 29.04 1.32
C LEU A 16 -34.63 29.25 1.70
N VAL A 17 -34.20 30.44 1.99
CA VAL A 17 -32.83 30.74 2.42
C VAL A 17 -32.56 30.20 3.84
N ILE A 18 -33.52 30.38 4.77
CA ILE A 18 -33.40 29.85 6.14
C ILE A 18 -33.41 28.32 6.14
N SER A 19 -34.19 27.66 5.26
CA SER A 19 -34.20 26.22 5.13
C SER A 19 -32.90 25.64 4.53
N CYS A 20 -32.19 26.37 3.69
CA CYS A 20 -30.92 25.99 3.12
C CYS A 20 -29.78 26.17 4.13
N ASP A 21 -29.79 27.25 4.89
CA ASP A 21 -28.77 27.59 5.90
C ASP A 21 -28.76 26.60 7.05
N SER A 22 -29.90 26.20 7.57
CA SER A 22 -30.03 25.20 8.64
C SER A 22 -29.51 23.80 8.24
N GLY A 23 -29.53 23.49 6.97
CA GLY A 23 -29.02 22.22 6.43
C GLY A 23 -27.50 22.18 6.36
N ILE A 24 -26.87 23.28 5.99
CA ILE A 24 -25.41 23.43 5.89
C ILE A 24 -24.79 23.45 7.29
N GLU A 25 -25.35 24.24 8.19
CA GLU A 25 -24.90 24.34 9.59
C GLU A 25 -24.93 22.98 10.29
N LYS A 26 -26.01 22.21 10.08
CA LYS A 26 -26.12 20.84 10.63
C LYS A 26 -25.07 19.89 10.03
N GLN A 27 -24.76 20.00 8.75
CA GLN A 27 -23.72 19.19 8.12
C GLN A 27 -22.34 19.48 8.69
N GLU A 28 -22.02 20.78 8.87
CA GLU A 28 -20.73 21.21 9.42
C GLU A 28 -20.54 20.71 10.86
N ASP A 29 -21.58 20.80 11.70
CA ASP A 29 -21.55 20.35 13.08
C ASP A 29 -21.32 18.83 13.16
N LEU A 30 -22.01 18.07 12.33
CA LEU A 30 -21.82 16.63 12.22
C LEU A 30 -20.41 16.26 11.74
N GLN A 31 -19.87 17.00 10.78
CA GLN A 31 -18.51 16.76 10.27
C GLN A 31 -17.45 17.10 11.33
N LYS A 32 -17.66 18.15 12.13
CA LYS A 32 -16.80 18.48 13.28
C LYS A 32 -16.83 17.36 14.33
N THR A 33 -18.02 16.85 14.65
CA THR A 33 -18.17 15.76 15.62
C THR A 33 -17.51 14.46 15.12
N LEU A 34 -17.69 14.11 13.84
CA LEU A 34 -16.99 12.98 13.23
C LEU A 34 -15.48 13.14 13.32
N SER A 35 -14.97 14.31 12.98
CA SER A 35 -13.54 14.64 13.03
C SER A 35 -12.98 14.53 14.44
N PHE A 36 -13.73 14.97 15.45
CA PHE A 36 -13.36 14.83 16.85
C PHE A 36 -13.30 13.37 17.30
N LEU A 37 -14.29 12.55 16.91
CA LEU A 37 -14.30 11.11 17.20
C LEU A 37 -13.11 10.40 16.59
N LEU A 38 -12.82 10.65 15.29
CA LEU A 38 -11.69 10.06 14.59
C LEU A 38 -10.35 10.46 15.24
N LYS A 39 -10.24 11.70 15.69
CA LYS A 39 -9.05 12.16 16.42
C LYS A 39 -8.87 11.43 17.75
N ARG A 40 -9.95 11.20 18.51
CA ARG A 40 -9.91 10.44 19.78
C ARG A 40 -9.52 8.97 19.59
N LEU A 41 -9.75 8.41 18.41
CA LEU A 41 -9.36 7.05 18.05
C LEU A 41 -7.88 6.93 17.69
N GLU A 42 -7.14 8.05 17.68
CA GLU A 42 -5.70 8.10 17.35
C GLU A 42 -5.35 7.36 16.05
N ILE A 43 -6.12 7.66 15.01
CA ILE A 43 -5.99 6.98 13.71
C ILE A 43 -4.81 7.56 12.95
N ASP A 44 -3.82 6.72 12.64
CA ASP A 44 -2.77 7.05 11.68
C ASP A 44 -3.27 6.82 10.24
N LYS A 45 -3.42 7.90 9.50
CA LYS A 45 -3.94 7.88 8.11
C LYS A 45 -2.96 7.26 7.12
N ALA A 46 -1.67 7.20 7.46
CA ALA A 46 -0.66 6.58 6.60
C ALA A 46 -0.66 5.05 6.72
N LEU A 47 -1.06 4.54 7.91
CA LEU A 47 -0.96 3.13 8.26
C LEU A 47 -2.32 2.40 8.27
N SER A 48 -3.43 3.13 8.12
CA SER A 48 -4.76 2.54 8.13
C SER A 48 -5.73 3.20 7.16
N ILE A 49 -6.76 2.45 6.76
CA ILE A 49 -7.81 2.93 5.85
C ILE A 49 -9.00 3.35 6.66
N ASN A 50 -9.20 4.67 6.78
CA ASN A 50 -10.29 5.27 7.53
C ASN A 50 -10.81 6.48 6.74
N GLN A 51 -11.76 6.24 5.84
CA GLN A 51 -12.34 7.26 4.96
C GLN A 51 -13.83 7.37 5.26
N PHE A 52 -14.26 8.51 5.81
CA PHE A 52 -15.64 8.75 6.20
C PHE A 52 -16.10 10.14 5.79
N THR A 53 -17.37 10.24 5.48
CA THR A 53 -18.04 11.50 5.21
C THR A 53 -19.48 11.44 5.69
N ILE A 54 -20.07 12.60 6.03
CA ILE A 54 -21.48 12.77 6.31
C ILE A 54 -22.12 13.42 5.11
N LYS A 55 -23.14 12.80 4.54
CA LYS A 55 -23.90 13.33 3.41
C LYS A 55 -25.37 13.00 3.53
N LYS A 56 -26.22 13.75 2.84
CA LYS A 56 -27.64 13.51 2.78
C LYS A 56 -27.96 12.52 1.66
N ILE A 57 -28.57 11.39 2.00
CA ILE A 57 -29.03 10.35 1.06
C ILE A 57 -30.51 10.17 1.30
N ASP A 58 -31.34 10.31 0.26
CA ASP A 58 -32.80 10.22 0.33
C ASP A 58 -33.41 11.07 1.45
N GLY A 59 -32.93 12.30 1.58
CA GLY A 59 -33.39 13.26 2.59
C GLY A 59 -32.87 13.03 4.00
N ARG A 60 -32.10 11.98 4.28
CA ARG A 60 -31.59 11.59 5.60
C ARG A 60 -30.09 11.76 5.69
N TRP A 61 -29.60 12.27 6.84
CA TRP A 61 -28.17 12.33 7.12
C TRP A 61 -27.60 10.91 7.29
N SER A 62 -26.54 10.62 6.57
CA SER A 62 -25.92 9.30 6.51
C SER A 62 -24.42 9.40 6.71
N LEU A 63 -23.89 8.59 7.60
CA LEU A 63 -22.46 8.35 7.74
C LEU A 63 -22.03 7.30 6.72
N VAL A 64 -21.21 7.68 5.78
CA VAL A 64 -20.76 6.81 4.67
C VAL A 64 -19.24 6.71 4.69
N GLY A 65 -18.71 5.52 4.43
CA GLY A 65 -17.28 5.38 4.37
C GLY A 65 -16.78 3.95 4.32
N LYS A 66 -15.47 3.80 4.58
CA LYS A 66 -14.82 2.50 4.64
C LYS A 66 -13.68 2.49 5.67
N THR A 67 -13.45 1.32 6.29
CA THR A 67 -12.37 1.11 7.25
C THR A 67 -11.85 -0.33 7.22
N ASN A 68 -10.55 -0.50 7.48
CA ASN A 68 -9.94 -1.81 7.73
C ASN A 68 -9.80 -2.11 9.24
N GLU A 69 -10.28 -1.21 10.12
CA GLU A 69 -10.20 -1.34 11.57
C GLU A 69 -11.56 -1.64 12.19
N LYS A 70 -11.69 -2.83 12.78
CA LYS A 70 -12.93 -3.23 13.48
C LYS A 70 -13.28 -2.30 14.65
N ARG A 71 -12.28 -1.78 15.36
CA ARG A 71 -12.44 -0.82 16.47
C ARG A 71 -13.13 0.45 15.99
N VAL A 72 -12.66 0.99 14.84
CA VAL A 72 -13.22 2.21 14.25
C VAL A 72 -14.64 1.96 13.76
N TYR A 73 -14.88 0.84 13.07
CA TYR A 73 -16.21 0.45 12.62
C TYR A 73 -17.22 0.43 13.78
N ASN A 74 -16.91 -0.29 14.84
CA ASN A 74 -17.81 -0.43 16.00
C ASN A 74 -18.09 0.92 16.67
N SER A 75 -17.07 1.78 16.83
CA SER A 75 -17.23 3.11 17.43
C SER A 75 -18.12 4.02 16.59
N LEU A 76 -17.97 3.99 15.27
CA LEU A 76 -18.78 4.80 14.37
C LEU A 76 -20.22 4.27 14.24
N GLN A 77 -20.41 2.95 14.29
CA GLN A 77 -21.74 2.34 14.36
C GLN A 77 -22.48 2.80 15.61
N PHE A 78 -21.87 2.67 16.77
CA PHE A 78 -22.45 3.13 18.04
C PHE A 78 -22.81 4.63 18.00
N TYR A 79 -21.94 5.46 17.42
CA TYR A 79 -22.19 6.88 17.22
C TYR A 79 -23.39 7.13 16.29
N ALA A 80 -23.48 6.45 15.17
CA ALA A 80 -24.57 6.61 14.22
C ALA A 80 -25.93 6.16 14.85
N ASP A 81 -25.94 5.05 15.58
CA ASP A 81 -27.11 4.53 16.29
C ASP A 81 -27.60 5.51 17.35
N SER A 82 -26.68 6.10 18.13
CA SER A 82 -27.01 7.07 19.20
C SER A 82 -27.65 8.35 18.68
N LEU A 83 -27.37 8.72 17.43
CA LEU A 83 -27.88 9.92 16.78
C LEU A 83 -29.00 9.62 15.76
N SER A 84 -29.43 8.37 15.67
CA SER A 84 -30.43 7.89 14.70
C SER A 84 -30.07 8.22 13.24
N TYR A 85 -28.77 8.12 12.92
CA TYR A 85 -28.30 8.27 11.54
C TYR A 85 -28.28 6.93 10.82
N PHE A 86 -28.56 7.00 9.52
CA PHE A 86 -28.21 5.89 8.66
C PHE A 86 -26.69 5.80 8.51
N TYR A 87 -26.16 4.60 8.51
CA TYR A 87 -24.76 4.38 8.21
C TYR A 87 -24.59 3.34 7.11
N SER A 88 -23.60 3.60 6.24
CA SER A 88 -23.16 2.68 5.19
C SER A 88 -21.63 2.66 5.22
N ILE A 89 -21.10 1.90 6.17
CA ILE A 89 -19.65 1.76 6.36
C ILE A 89 -19.23 0.39 5.85
N LYS A 90 -18.39 0.40 4.81
CA LYS A 90 -17.79 -0.80 4.24
C LYS A 90 -16.61 -1.24 5.10
N THR A 91 -16.60 -2.48 5.53
CA THR A 91 -15.44 -3.11 6.16
C THR A 91 -14.50 -3.67 5.11
N LEU A 92 -13.20 -3.50 5.31
CA LEU A 92 -12.16 -3.98 4.40
C LEU A 92 -11.38 -5.14 5.05
N PRO A 93 -10.90 -6.14 4.27
CA PRO A 93 -10.94 -6.25 2.81
C PRO A 93 -12.36 -6.42 2.24
N ASP A 94 -12.55 -5.89 1.01
CA ASP A 94 -13.78 -6.07 0.26
C ASP A 94 -14.05 -7.55 0.01
N SER A 95 -15.29 -8.01 0.29
CA SER A 95 -15.72 -9.38 0.05
C SER A 95 -15.57 -9.84 -1.41
N ALA A 96 -15.60 -8.91 -2.37
CA ALA A 96 -15.34 -9.19 -3.78
C ALA A 96 -13.93 -9.74 -4.06
N LEU A 97 -12.96 -9.53 -3.17
CA LEU A 97 -11.61 -10.12 -3.26
C LEU A 97 -11.59 -11.61 -2.91
N LYS A 98 -12.64 -12.12 -2.25
CA LYS A 98 -12.73 -13.50 -1.73
C LYS A 98 -11.50 -13.83 -0.87
N ASP A 99 -10.95 -15.03 -0.98
CA ASP A 99 -9.79 -15.47 -0.22
C ASP A 99 -8.45 -14.90 -0.72
N SER A 100 -8.44 -14.34 -1.94
CA SER A 100 -7.21 -13.82 -2.57
C SER A 100 -6.96 -12.36 -2.19
N ILE A 101 -6.71 -12.14 -0.90
CA ILE A 101 -6.46 -10.83 -0.28
C ILE A 101 -4.98 -10.46 -0.19
N PHE A 102 -4.11 -11.16 -0.92
CA PHE A 102 -2.68 -10.85 -1.00
C PHE A 102 -2.23 -10.71 -2.45
N GLY A 103 -1.16 -9.95 -2.66
CA GLY A 103 -0.43 -9.86 -3.91
C GLY A 103 1.05 -10.05 -3.65
N ILE A 104 1.72 -10.89 -4.43
CA ILE A 104 3.18 -11.03 -4.43
C ILE A 104 3.71 -10.21 -5.60
N VAL A 105 4.62 -9.28 -5.33
CA VAL A 105 5.19 -8.38 -6.35
C VAL A 105 6.00 -9.18 -7.36
N ASN A 106 5.74 -9.00 -8.66
CA ASN A 106 6.32 -9.76 -9.77
C ASN A 106 7.27 -8.94 -10.66
N VAL A 107 7.50 -7.67 -10.33
CA VAL A 107 8.46 -6.75 -10.97
C VAL A 107 9.53 -6.30 -9.98
N SER A 108 10.69 -5.89 -10.45
CA SER A 108 11.83 -5.52 -9.58
C SER A 108 11.47 -4.47 -8.53
N VAL A 109 10.75 -3.42 -8.95
CA VAL A 109 10.24 -2.32 -8.12
C VAL A 109 8.95 -1.80 -8.73
N THR A 110 7.93 -1.57 -7.92
CA THR A 110 6.70 -0.91 -8.33
C THR A 110 6.32 0.21 -7.36
N PRO A 111 5.84 1.37 -7.86
CA PRO A 111 5.36 2.43 -6.99
C PRO A 111 4.02 2.07 -6.35
N ILE A 112 3.87 2.46 -5.09
CA ILE A 112 2.59 2.54 -4.40
C ILE A 112 2.11 3.98 -4.48
N ARG A 113 0.91 4.19 -5.00
CA ARG A 113 0.36 5.52 -5.32
C ARG A 113 -0.68 5.95 -4.31
N GLN A 114 -0.81 7.26 -4.10
CA GLN A 114 -1.85 7.83 -3.24
C GLN A 114 -3.26 7.63 -3.80
N GLU A 115 -3.40 7.65 -5.14
CA GLU A 115 -4.66 7.45 -5.87
C GLU A 115 -4.46 6.40 -6.98
N PRO A 116 -5.53 5.75 -7.47
CA PRO A 116 -5.47 4.68 -8.47
C PRO A 116 -5.19 5.21 -9.89
N LYS A 117 -4.09 5.94 -10.05
CA LYS A 117 -3.65 6.49 -11.34
C LYS A 117 -2.14 6.67 -11.41
N HIS A 118 -1.57 6.55 -12.61
CA HIS A 118 -0.12 6.64 -12.83
C HIS A 118 0.48 8.02 -12.50
N SER A 119 -0.30 9.09 -12.66
CA SER A 119 0.13 10.47 -12.37
C SER A 119 0.06 10.86 -10.89
N SER A 120 -0.49 10.00 -10.03
CA SER A 120 -0.61 10.28 -8.61
C SER A 120 0.75 10.23 -7.90
N GLN A 121 0.85 10.94 -6.78
CA GLN A 121 2.03 10.94 -5.92
C GLN A 121 2.37 9.50 -5.47
N MET A 122 3.65 9.17 -5.46
CA MET A 122 4.16 7.95 -4.86
C MET A 122 4.25 8.12 -3.34
N VAL A 123 3.77 7.14 -2.60
CA VAL A 123 3.81 7.12 -1.13
C VAL A 123 4.77 6.08 -0.60
N ASP A 124 5.05 5.01 -1.38
CA ASP A 124 5.97 3.92 -1.03
C ASP A 124 6.37 3.15 -2.30
N GLN A 125 7.27 2.19 -2.18
CA GLN A 125 7.60 1.21 -3.20
C GLN A 125 7.43 -0.22 -2.65
N ALA A 126 6.97 -1.13 -3.52
CA ALA A 126 7.03 -2.55 -3.26
C ALA A 126 8.02 -3.21 -4.24
N ILE A 127 8.75 -4.22 -3.78
CA ILE A 127 9.83 -4.85 -4.53
C ILE A 127 9.57 -6.34 -4.76
N LEU A 128 10.16 -6.89 -5.82
CA LEU A 128 9.98 -8.28 -6.25
C LEU A 128 10.04 -9.29 -5.11
N GLY A 129 9.05 -10.16 -5.07
CA GLY A 129 8.94 -11.25 -4.12
C GLY A 129 8.39 -10.86 -2.75
N ASN A 130 8.31 -9.57 -2.43
CA ASN A 130 7.61 -9.08 -1.26
C ASN A 130 6.11 -9.15 -1.48
N TYR A 131 5.32 -9.13 -0.41
CA TYR A 131 3.88 -9.16 -0.53
C TYR A 131 3.24 -7.84 -0.11
N VAL A 132 2.04 -7.63 -0.60
CA VAL A 132 1.13 -6.58 -0.16
C VAL A 132 -0.20 -7.21 0.25
N LYS A 133 -0.86 -6.65 1.26
CA LYS A 133 -2.22 -7.03 1.63
C LYS A 133 -3.20 -6.18 0.82
N LEU A 134 -4.16 -6.83 0.16
CA LEU A 134 -5.13 -6.18 -0.71
C LEU A 134 -6.43 -5.92 0.06
N TYR A 135 -7.01 -4.75 -0.14
CA TYR A 135 -8.22 -4.32 0.55
C TYR A 135 -9.40 -4.07 -0.37
N GLU A 136 -9.16 -3.49 -1.53
CA GLU A 136 -10.20 -3.09 -2.49
C GLU A 136 -9.62 -3.10 -3.90
N LYS A 137 -10.48 -3.29 -4.89
CA LYS A 137 -10.12 -3.17 -6.30
C LYS A 137 -10.90 -2.02 -6.94
N GLU A 138 -10.18 -1.16 -7.67
CA GLU A 138 -10.75 -0.13 -8.53
C GLU A 138 -10.07 -0.22 -9.90
N GLU A 139 -10.82 -0.56 -10.94
CA GLU A 139 -10.33 -0.80 -12.30
C GLU A 139 -9.08 -1.71 -12.34
N ASP A 140 -7.92 -1.13 -12.68
CA ASP A 140 -6.63 -1.81 -12.79
C ASP A 140 -5.75 -1.69 -11.54
N TRP A 141 -6.31 -1.18 -10.45
CA TRP A 141 -5.58 -0.91 -9.22
C TRP A 141 -6.16 -1.68 -8.04
N PHE A 142 -5.28 -1.99 -7.10
CA PHE A 142 -5.67 -2.51 -5.79
C PHE A 142 -5.23 -1.53 -4.70
N LEU A 143 -6.16 -1.15 -3.83
CA LEU A 143 -5.81 -0.53 -2.56
C LEU A 143 -5.12 -1.58 -1.71
N CYS A 144 -3.91 -1.29 -1.26
CA CYS A 144 -3.08 -2.26 -0.57
C CYS A 144 -2.33 -1.64 0.61
N GLN A 145 -1.77 -2.51 1.43
CA GLN A 145 -0.82 -2.17 2.51
C GLN A 145 0.48 -2.92 2.28
N THR A 146 1.60 -2.21 2.35
CA THR A 146 2.96 -2.75 2.16
C THR A 146 3.48 -3.42 3.43
N GLU A 147 4.67 -4.02 3.37
CA GLU A 147 5.36 -4.59 4.55
C GLU A 147 5.70 -3.55 5.62
N TYR A 148 5.77 -2.28 5.26
CA TYR A 148 6.02 -1.15 6.17
C TYR A 148 4.72 -0.46 6.61
N ASP A 149 3.60 -1.16 6.45
CA ASP A 149 2.25 -0.72 6.80
C ASP A 149 1.72 0.50 6.02
N TYR A 150 2.49 1.08 5.07
CA TYR A 150 1.99 2.15 4.23
C TYR A 150 0.82 1.70 3.37
N VAL A 151 -0.23 2.53 3.33
CA VAL A 151 -1.44 2.30 2.53
C VAL A 151 -1.38 3.12 1.25
N GLY A 152 -1.71 2.48 0.14
CA GLY A 152 -1.79 3.12 -1.17
C GLY A 152 -2.24 2.16 -2.26
N TRP A 153 -2.16 2.59 -3.51
CA TRP A 153 -2.66 1.87 -4.67
C TRP A 153 -1.51 1.25 -5.47
N ILE A 154 -1.62 -0.05 -5.75
CA ILE A 154 -0.71 -0.80 -6.61
C ILE A 154 -1.41 -1.22 -7.89
N ASN A 155 -0.70 -1.10 -9.03
CA ASN A 155 -1.25 -1.56 -10.31
C ASN A 155 -1.30 -3.10 -10.36
N LYS A 156 -2.39 -3.66 -10.89
CA LYS A 156 -2.62 -5.11 -10.97
C LYS A 156 -1.53 -5.87 -11.73
N THR A 157 -0.88 -5.23 -12.71
CA THR A 157 0.17 -5.85 -13.53
C THR A 157 1.48 -6.10 -12.76
N ALA A 158 1.66 -5.41 -11.64
CA ALA A 158 2.86 -5.50 -10.80
C ALA A 158 2.81 -6.61 -9.74
N ILE A 159 1.69 -7.32 -9.63
CA ILE A 159 1.48 -8.35 -8.62
C ILE A 159 0.89 -9.64 -9.19
N GLN A 160 1.26 -10.75 -8.59
CA GLN A 160 0.54 -12.01 -8.67
C GLN A 160 -0.40 -12.11 -7.48
N LYS A 161 -1.71 -12.01 -7.73
CA LYS A 161 -2.75 -12.15 -6.69
C LYS A 161 -2.75 -13.59 -6.16
N CYS A 162 -2.89 -13.76 -4.83
CA CYS A 162 -2.85 -15.07 -4.20
C CYS A 162 -3.66 -15.12 -2.91
N ASP A 163 -3.97 -16.34 -2.46
CA ASP A 163 -4.51 -16.60 -1.14
C ASP A 163 -3.41 -16.71 -0.06
N LYS A 164 -3.84 -16.88 1.20
CA LYS A 164 -2.92 -17.01 2.32
C LYS A 164 -2.01 -18.24 2.22
N LYS A 165 -2.51 -19.37 1.68
CA LYS A 165 -1.74 -20.63 1.55
C LYS A 165 -0.66 -20.48 0.47
N GLU A 166 -0.99 -19.83 -0.64
CA GLU A 166 -0.05 -19.53 -1.73
C GLU A 166 1.03 -18.56 -1.27
N LEU A 167 0.67 -17.52 -0.51
CA LEU A 167 1.63 -16.60 0.11
C LEU A 167 2.60 -17.33 1.04
N TYR A 168 2.11 -18.20 1.92
CA TYR A 168 2.99 -18.99 2.80
C TYR A 168 3.93 -19.90 2.00
N ARG A 169 3.42 -20.63 1.00
CA ARG A 169 4.24 -21.45 0.11
C ARG A 169 5.33 -20.66 -0.63
N TRP A 170 5.02 -19.41 -1.00
CA TRP A 170 6.02 -18.52 -1.59
C TRP A 170 7.08 -18.14 -0.57
N ARG A 171 6.68 -17.65 0.60
CA ARG A 171 7.59 -17.20 1.66
C ARG A 171 8.52 -18.28 2.19
N GLU A 172 8.04 -19.51 2.31
CA GLU A 172 8.87 -20.66 2.73
C GLU A 172 9.93 -21.01 1.70
N LYS A 173 9.66 -20.82 0.42
CA LYS A 173 10.53 -21.26 -0.68
C LYS A 173 11.31 -20.13 -1.34
N ALA A 174 10.92 -18.86 -1.16
CA ALA A 174 11.64 -17.70 -1.63
C ALA A 174 12.78 -17.32 -0.68
N LEU A 175 13.64 -18.27 -0.38
CA LEU A 175 14.72 -18.13 0.62
C LEU A 175 15.99 -17.48 0.05
N HIS A 176 15.96 -16.98 -1.17
CA HIS A 176 17.10 -16.32 -1.80
C HIS A 176 16.82 -14.85 -1.99
N LYS A 177 17.79 -14.05 -1.56
CA LYS A 177 17.74 -12.59 -1.65
C LYS A 177 18.80 -12.08 -2.62
N VAL A 178 18.41 -11.16 -3.49
CA VAL A 178 19.36 -10.42 -4.33
C VAL A 178 20.21 -9.51 -3.45
N ILE A 179 21.52 -9.54 -3.65
CA ILE A 179 22.53 -8.78 -2.88
C ILE A 179 23.27 -7.75 -3.73
N SER A 180 23.18 -7.83 -5.04
CA SER A 180 23.66 -6.79 -5.96
C SER A 180 22.73 -5.59 -5.93
N LEU A 181 23.27 -4.38 -6.12
CA LEU A 181 22.45 -3.15 -6.21
C LEU A 181 21.54 -3.18 -7.43
N SER A 182 22.04 -3.77 -8.52
CA SER A 182 21.30 -4.05 -9.75
C SER A 182 21.78 -5.35 -10.38
N GLY A 183 20.90 -6.06 -11.04
CA GLY A 183 21.17 -7.30 -11.75
C GLY A 183 20.10 -7.57 -12.79
N THR A 184 20.28 -8.67 -13.54
CA THR A 184 19.33 -9.10 -14.57
C THR A 184 19.13 -10.60 -14.48
N LEU A 185 17.87 -11.03 -14.48
CA LEU A 185 17.49 -12.41 -14.75
C LEU A 185 17.49 -12.61 -16.26
N TYR A 186 18.23 -13.62 -16.72
CA TYR A 186 18.37 -13.96 -18.14
C TYR A 186 17.59 -15.22 -18.51
N SER A 187 17.18 -15.34 -19.76
CA SER A 187 16.46 -16.53 -20.26
C SER A 187 17.30 -17.79 -20.34
N LYS A 188 18.64 -17.66 -20.39
CA LYS A 188 19.63 -18.75 -20.37
C LYS A 188 20.78 -18.38 -19.42
N PRO A 189 21.62 -19.36 -18.98
CA PRO A 189 22.71 -19.10 -18.06
C PRO A 189 23.91 -18.41 -18.75
N ASN A 190 23.66 -17.32 -19.43
CA ASN A 190 24.67 -16.43 -20.02
C ASN A 190 24.13 -15.03 -20.19
N ARG A 191 25.02 -14.02 -20.20
CA ARG A 191 24.67 -12.60 -20.28
C ARG A 191 24.26 -12.11 -21.67
N SER A 192 24.49 -12.91 -22.70
CA SER A 192 24.12 -12.57 -24.10
C SER A 192 22.70 -13.00 -24.43
N SER A 193 22.03 -13.75 -23.54
CA SER A 193 20.65 -14.16 -23.74
C SER A 193 19.66 -13.06 -23.38
N LEU A 194 18.41 -13.22 -23.80
CA LEU A 194 17.36 -12.23 -23.55
C LEU A 194 17.14 -12.00 -22.06
N PRO A 195 17.00 -10.74 -21.60
CA PRO A 195 16.60 -10.43 -20.23
C PRO A 195 15.13 -10.83 -19.99
N ILE A 196 14.84 -11.44 -18.85
CA ILE A 196 13.49 -11.72 -18.38
C ILE A 196 12.96 -10.57 -17.53
N THR A 197 13.80 -10.06 -16.62
CA THR A 197 13.52 -8.89 -15.77
C THR A 197 14.82 -8.41 -15.14
N ASP A 198 14.84 -7.14 -14.75
CA ASP A 198 15.86 -6.64 -13.83
C ASP A 198 15.56 -7.07 -12.39
N VAL A 199 16.57 -7.01 -11.53
CA VAL A 199 16.45 -7.24 -10.09
C VAL A 199 17.29 -6.22 -9.33
N VAL A 200 16.88 -5.91 -8.10
CA VAL A 200 17.56 -4.96 -7.22
C VAL A 200 17.83 -5.57 -5.85
N LEU A 201 18.65 -4.92 -5.06
CA LEU A 201 18.93 -5.31 -3.68
C LEU A 201 17.63 -5.59 -2.90
N ASN A 202 17.63 -6.65 -2.11
CA ASN A 202 16.50 -7.15 -1.31
C ASN A 202 15.35 -7.78 -2.09
N ASN A 203 15.37 -7.88 -3.41
CA ASN A 203 14.41 -8.70 -4.14
C ASN A 203 14.47 -10.14 -3.64
N LEU A 204 13.30 -10.78 -3.49
CA LEU A 204 13.17 -12.17 -3.06
C LEU A 204 12.83 -13.04 -4.27
N ILE A 205 13.57 -14.14 -4.43
CA ILE A 205 13.43 -15.04 -5.57
C ILE A 205 13.48 -16.50 -5.12
N LYS A 206 12.71 -17.34 -5.81
CA LYS A 206 12.62 -18.77 -5.50
C LYS A 206 13.54 -19.54 -6.43
N LYS A 207 14.56 -20.16 -5.84
CA LYS A 207 15.51 -20.99 -6.58
C LYS A 207 14.89 -22.36 -6.92
N THR A 208 15.08 -22.80 -8.17
CA THR A 208 14.61 -24.08 -8.68
C THR A 208 15.75 -25.03 -9.06
N GLY A 209 16.94 -24.50 -9.35
CA GLY A 209 18.09 -25.30 -9.79
C GLY A 209 19.39 -24.50 -9.86
N ASN A 210 20.41 -25.13 -10.49
CA ASN A 210 21.71 -24.53 -10.79
C ASN A 210 22.15 -24.93 -12.20
N SER A 211 22.88 -24.03 -12.85
CA SER A 211 23.58 -24.28 -14.12
C SER A 211 24.94 -23.58 -14.06
N GLY A 212 25.97 -24.32 -13.65
CA GLY A 212 27.32 -23.78 -13.45
C GLY A 212 27.35 -22.61 -12.47
N GLN A 213 27.77 -21.44 -12.95
CA GLN A 213 27.85 -20.22 -12.15
C GLN A 213 26.50 -19.45 -12.05
N TRP A 214 25.40 -20.10 -12.43
CA TRP A 214 24.06 -19.50 -12.47
C TRP A 214 23.08 -20.29 -11.61
N GLY A 215 22.28 -19.60 -10.82
CA GLY A 215 21.08 -20.15 -10.21
C GLY A 215 19.90 -20.04 -11.16
N GLU A 216 19.07 -21.08 -11.21
CA GLU A 216 17.77 -21.04 -11.89
C GLU A 216 16.70 -20.59 -10.91
N PHE A 217 15.82 -19.69 -11.34
CA PHE A 217 14.79 -19.08 -10.50
C PHE A 217 13.44 -19.06 -11.19
N ILE A 218 12.39 -19.09 -10.39
CA ILE A 218 11.01 -18.81 -10.79
C ILE A 218 10.50 -17.57 -10.06
N LEU A 219 9.80 -16.69 -10.79
CA LEU A 219 9.17 -15.49 -10.30
C LEU A 219 7.73 -15.78 -9.82
N PRO A 220 7.09 -14.88 -9.07
CA PRO A 220 5.72 -15.07 -8.57
C PRO A 220 4.68 -15.36 -9.67
N ASP A 221 4.86 -14.78 -10.87
CA ASP A 221 4.01 -14.94 -12.04
C ASP A 221 4.35 -16.16 -12.91
N GLY A 222 5.31 -16.98 -12.49
CA GLY A 222 5.72 -18.20 -13.19
C GLY A 222 6.84 -18.01 -14.23
N ARG A 223 7.25 -16.77 -14.55
CA ARG A 223 8.44 -16.56 -15.42
C ARG A 223 9.67 -17.19 -14.79
N LYS A 224 10.51 -17.78 -15.63
CA LYS A 224 11.76 -18.42 -15.21
C LYS A 224 12.96 -17.67 -15.76
N GLY A 225 14.08 -17.72 -15.04
CA GLY A 225 15.32 -17.09 -15.50
C GLY A 225 16.52 -17.49 -14.67
N TYR A 226 17.68 -17.07 -15.11
CA TYR A 226 18.98 -17.35 -14.54
C TYR A 226 19.62 -16.10 -13.97
N LEU A 227 20.09 -16.15 -12.73
CA LEU A 227 20.86 -15.09 -12.08
C LEU A 227 22.24 -15.61 -11.69
N HIS A 228 23.29 -14.81 -11.90
CA HIS A 228 24.64 -15.22 -11.58
C HIS A 228 24.84 -15.39 -10.06
N ASN A 229 25.58 -16.42 -9.64
CA ASN A 229 25.73 -16.79 -8.23
C ASN A 229 26.29 -15.67 -7.32
N LYS A 230 27.00 -14.71 -7.88
CA LYS A 230 27.49 -13.53 -7.13
C LYS A 230 26.42 -12.51 -6.77
N ASP A 231 25.25 -12.56 -7.41
CA ASP A 231 24.21 -11.52 -7.31
C ASP A 231 23.12 -11.89 -6.30
N TYR A 232 23.16 -13.10 -5.72
CA TYR A 232 22.19 -13.55 -4.72
C TYR A 232 22.84 -14.37 -3.60
N ARG A 233 22.11 -14.48 -2.48
CA ARG A 233 22.47 -15.40 -1.38
C ARG A 233 21.22 -16.03 -0.78
N THR A 234 21.39 -17.19 -0.13
CA THR A 234 20.36 -17.78 0.74
C THR A 234 20.14 -16.89 1.95
N ILE A 235 18.89 -16.65 2.33
CA ILE A 235 18.55 -15.95 3.57
C ILE A 235 18.85 -16.89 4.74
N LYS A 236 19.86 -16.55 5.55
CA LYS A 236 20.13 -17.24 6.81
C LYS A 236 19.44 -16.45 7.93
N LEU A 237 18.53 -17.07 8.63
CA LEU A 237 17.74 -16.45 9.69
C LEU A 237 18.52 -16.25 11.00
N ASN A 238 19.73 -16.83 11.16
CA ASN A 238 20.48 -16.82 12.41
C ASN A 238 22.00 -16.65 12.19
N GLY A 239 22.69 -16.00 13.12
CA GLY A 239 24.11 -16.21 13.38
C GLY A 239 25.10 -15.10 13.01
N LYS A 240 24.67 -13.87 12.68
CA LYS A 240 25.60 -12.75 12.57
C LYS A 240 25.71 -12.01 13.90
N SER A 241 26.94 -11.64 14.28
CA SER A 241 27.13 -10.70 15.40
C SER A 241 26.64 -9.30 15.02
N ASN A 242 26.22 -8.52 16.00
CA ASN A 242 25.80 -7.13 15.79
C ASN A 242 26.88 -6.31 15.08
N GLN A 243 28.15 -6.54 15.40
CA GLN A 243 29.27 -5.86 14.77
C GLN A 243 29.37 -6.18 13.26
N ALA A 244 29.16 -7.45 12.87
CA ALA A 244 29.14 -7.84 11.45
C ALA A 244 27.96 -7.22 10.70
N ILE A 245 26.79 -7.12 11.35
CA ILE A 245 25.60 -6.45 10.78
C ILE A 245 25.90 -4.98 10.53
N ILE A 246 26.43 -4.26 11.52
CA ILE A 246 26.78 -2.82 11.41
C ILE A 246 27.79 -2.59 10.28
N LEU A 247 28.85 -3.43 10.20
CA LEU A 247 29.84 -3.32 9.14
C LEU A 247 29.23 -3.49 7.74
N ASN A 248 28.33 -4.47 7.57
CA ASN A 248 27.68 -4.72 6.29
C ASN A 248 26.68 -3.64 5.91
N ILE A 249 25.91 -3.10 6.86
CA ILE A 249 25.04 -1.95 6.67
C ILE A 249 25.85 -0.76 6.18
N THR A 250 26.96 -0.45 6.85
CA THR A 250 27.88 0.65 6.48
C THR A 250 28.46 0.45 5.06
N LYS A 251 28.87 -0.77 4.71
CA LYS A 251 29.35 -1.08 3.35
C LYS A 251 28.26 -0.88 2.31
N THR A 252 27.04 -1.30 2.61
CA THR A 252 25.89 -1.16 1.69
C THR A 252 25.53 0.31 1.53
N ALA A 253 25.49 1.08 2.61
CA ALA A 253 25.26 2.52 2.58
C ALA A 253 26.28 3.25 1.68
N LYS A 254 27.57 2.94 1.82
CA LYS A 254 28.64 3.53 0.98
C LYS A 254 28.46 3.21 -0.51
N LYS A 255 27.96 2.02 -0.86
CA LYS A 255 27.70 1.64 -2.26
C LYS A 255 26.50 2.39 -2.87
N LEU A 256 25.62 2.95 -2.06
CA LEU A 256 24.45 3.72 -2.49
C LEU A 256 24.73 5.22 -2.63
N ILE A 257 25.96 5.68 -2.37
CA ILE A 257 26.36 7.07 -2.63
C ILE A 257 26.14 7.39 -4.11
N GLY A 258 25.44 8.49 -4.39
CA GLY A 258 25.07 8.89 -5.73
C GLY A 258 23.71 8.37 -6.20
N THR A 259 23.01 7.53 -5.41
CA THR A 259 21.61 7.16 -5.70
C THR A 259 20.72 8.41 -5.63
N PRO A 260 19.87 8.68 -6.63
CA PRO A 260 19.03 9.87 -6.61
C PRO A 260 17.99 9.81 -5.48
N TYR A 261 17.70 11.00 -4.91
CA TYR A 261 16.59 11.14 -3.99
C TYR A 261 15.26 10.96 -4.73
N LEU A 262 14.41 10.11 -4.18
CA LEU A 262 13.07 9.85 -4.72
C LEU A 262 12.09 9.77 -3.55
N TRP A 263 11.14 10.70 -3.49
CA TRP A 263 10.10 10.71 -2.46
C TRP A 263 9.28 9.41 -2.47
N GLY A 264 9.12 8.76 -1.30
CA GLY A 264 8.48 7.45 -1.17
C GLY A 264 9.31 6.30 -1.73
N GLY A 265 10.55 6.53 -2.14
CA GLY A 265 11.45 5.49 -2.64
C GLY A 265 12.15 4.72 -1.54
N ASN A 266 12.21 3.39 -1.67
CA ASN A 266 12.90 2.49 -0.74
C ASN A 266 13.71 1.39 -1.47
N SER A 267 14.21 1.71 -2.66
CA SER A 267 14.98 0.79 -3.50
C SER A 267 16.27 1.43 -4.03
N THR A 268 17.11 0.61 -4.66
CA THR A 268 18.36 1.09 -5.31
C THR A 268 18.10 1.92 -6.57
N LYS A 269 16.85 2.02 -7.04
CA LYS A 269 16.45 2.90 -8.16
C LYS A 269 16.19 4.35 -7.72
N GLY A 270 16.12 4.59 -6.43
CA GLY A 270 15.90 5.87 -5.78
C GLY A 270 15.30 5.66 -4.40
N SER A 271 15.71 6.47 -3.43
CA SER A 271 15.22 6.38 -2.06
C SER A 271 15.08 7.75 -1.43
N ASP A 272 14.14 7.88 -0.50
CA ASP A 272 14.11 9.00 0.44
C ASP A 272 14.90 8.68 1.72
N CYS A 273 14.83 9.52 2.73
CA CYS A 273 15.60 9.38 3.98
C CYS A 273 15.25 8.10 4.75
N SER A 274 13.95 7.82 4.94
CA SER A 274 13.47 6.61 5.63
C SER A 274 13.69 5.37 4.77
N GLY A 275 13.37 5.44 3.49
CA GLY A 275 13.54 4.34 2.56
C GLY A 275 15.01 3.92 2.38
N PHE A 276 15.95 4.87 2.37
CA PHE A 276 17.38 4.55 2.41
C PHE A 276 17.75 3.74 3.66
N THR A 277 17.28 4.19 4.81
CA THR A 277 17.55 3.51 6.09
C THR A 277 16.94 2.11 6.09
N GLN A 278 15.66 1.97 5.72
CA GLN A 278 14.97 0.68 5.59
C GLN A 278 15.69 -0.25 4.62
N LEU A 279 16.11 0.25 3.46
CA LEU A 279 16.80 -0.53 2.42
C LEU A 279 18.10 -1.18 2.93
N ILE A 280 18.96 -0.40 3.60
CA ILE A 280 20.26 -0.90 4.09
C ILE A 280 20.11 -1.86 5.26
N PHE A 281 19.19 -1.61 6.20
CA PHE A 281 18.94 -2.50 7.33
C PHE A 281 18.29 -3.81 6.86
N LYS A 282 17.32 -3.75 5.95
CA LYS A 282 16.69 -4.92 5.33
C LYS A 282 17.71 -5.79 4.59
N SER A 283 18.79 -5.23 4.04
CA SER A 283 19.84 -6.01 3.39
C SER A 283 20.49 -7.01 4.35
N GLU A 284 20.52 -6.72 5.63
CA GLU A 284 21.07 -7.58 6.69
C GLU A 284 19.99 -8.34 7.49
N GLY A 285 18.72 -8.26 7.06
CA GLY A 285 17.60 -8.95 7.69
C GLY A 285 17.03 -8.22 8.91
N VAL A 286 17.42 -6.97 9.13
CA VAL A 286 16.84 -6.11 10.16
C VAL A 286 15.71 -5.32 9.53
N PHE A 287 14.50 -5.50 10.05
CA PHE A 287 13.32 -4.78 9.62
C PHE A 287 13.10 -3.58 10.53
N LEU A 288 13.04 -2.39 9.98
CA LEU A 288 12.72 -1.15 10.69
C LEU A 288 11.29 -0.75 10.35
N PRO A 289 10.56 -0.23 11.34
CA PRO A 289 9.18 0.25 11.12
C PRO A 289 9.15 1.47 10.20
#